data_e9cd4eab03cfa92a8b5a15f7278b9175
#
_entry.id   e9cd4eab03cfa92a8b5a15f7278b9175
#
_cell.length_a   1.000
_cell.length_b   1.000
_cell.length_c   1.000
_cell.angle_alpha   90.00
_cell.angle_beta   90.00
_cell.angle_gamma   90.00
#
_symmetry.space_group_name_H-M   'P 1'
#
loop_
_entity.id
_entity.type
_entity.pdbx_description
1 polymer ?
#
loop_
_entity_poly.entity_id
_entity_poly.type
_entity_poly.pdbx_seq_one_letter_code
_entity_poly.pdbx_strand_id
1 'polypeptide(L)'
;MSAAPSPRSSSASWLDRVRIVMISTSHAGNIGSAARAMKTMGLTDLALVTPRDADALVHPQAIALASGATDVLERARTFSTLDEALADRHFALAFTARRRELAHEAKPLREAIGYIGTDWLAEPDKRVALVFGNETFGMSNEEADRCQMIANIPANPEYTSLNVSQAIQLAAYETMMAANAFAIDEAPVRPAAGVAEVEGFLGHLESAAVASEFLDPAEPKRFMTRMRRLFARARMEPEEVAILRGLLAALVKGRANPDK
;
A
#
# COMPACT_ATOMS: atom_id res chain seq x y z
N MET A 1 10.79 -7.93 29.30
CA MET A 1 11.87 -8.28 28.35
C MET A 1 11.22 -8.42 26.99
N SER A 2 11.30 -7.38 26.19
CA SER A 2 10.72 -7.36 24.83
C SER A 2 11.67 -8.11 23.90
N ALA A 3 11.21 -9.16 23.25
CA ALA A 3 11.96 -9.89 22.23
C ALA A 3 12.13 -8.98 21.00
N ALA A 4 13.38 -8.72 20.63
CA ALA A 4 13.71 -8.06 19.39
C ALA A 4 13.19 -8.89 18.21
N PRO A 5 12.65 -8.26 17.12
CA PRO A 5 12.23 -9.00 15.95
C PRO A 5 13.44 -9.70 15.32
N SER A 6 13.28 -11.00 15.04
CA SER A 6 14.29 -11.81 14.38
C SER A 6 14.67 -11.20 13.02
N PRO A 7 15.97 -11.15 12.66
CA PRO A 7 16.38 -10.72 11.33
C PRO A 7 15.82 -11.72 10.32
N ARG A 8 15.01 -11.21 9.35
CA ARG A 8 14.53 -11.99 8.22
C ARG A 8 15.73 -12.55 7.47
N SER A 9 15.67 -13.84 7.13
CA SER A 9 16.68 -14.54 6.33
C SER A 9 16.97 -13.72 5.06
N SER A 10 18.25 -13.59 4.72
CA SER A 10 18.80 -12.88 3.56
C SER A 10 18.53 -13.60 2.22
N SER A 11 17.29 -13.97 1.91
CA SER A 11 16.88 -14.18 0.53
C SER A 11 16.70 -12.81 -0.07
N ALA A 12 17.38 -12.50 -1.20
CA ALA A 12 17.19 -11.27 -1.92
C ALA A 12 15.69 -10.96 -2.02
N SER A 13 15.32 -9.78 -1.54
CA SER A 13 13.92 -9.35 -1.54
C SER A 13 13.37 -9.43 -2.98
N TRP A 14 12.08 -9.67 -3.17
CA TRP A 14 11.45 -9.51 -4.49
C TRP A 14 11.88 -8.21 -5.15
N LEU A 15 11.97 -7.14 -4.38
CA LEU A 15 12.25 -5.79 -4.85
C LEU A 15 13.62 -5.67 -5.49
N ASP A 16 14.63 -6.43 -5.00
CA ASP A 16 15.98 -6.46 -5.59
C ASP A 16 16.03 -7.18 -6.94
N ARG A 17 14.98 -7.93 -7.28
CA ARG A 17 14.88 -8.71 -8.52
C ARG A 17 13.99 -8.08 -9.58
N VAL A 18 13.43 -6.90 -9.29
CA VAL A 18 12.57 -6.13 -10.18
C VAL A 18 13.34 -4.94 -10.74
N ARG A 19 13.47 -4.89 -12.08
CA ARG A 19 14.04 -3.76 -12.81
C ARG A 19 12.94 -2.87 -13.35
N ILE A 20 13.07 -1.56 -13.15
CA ILE A 20 12.29 -0.57 -13.89
C ILE A 20 13.07 -0.19 -15.14
N VAL A 21 12.42 -0.29 -16.30
CA VAL A 21 13.01 0.07 -17.61
C VAL A 21 12.24 1.25 -18.16
N MET A 22 12.93 2.34 -18.47
CA MET A 22 12.37 3.53 -19.11
C MET A 22 12.95 3.67 -20.53
N ILE A 23 12.08 3.67 -21.54
CA ILE A 23 12.49 3.72 -22.96
C ILE A 23 12.36 5.14 -23.49
N SER A 24 13.40 5.62 -24.16
CA SER A 24 13.46 6.90 -24.89
C SER A 24 12.91 8.08 -24.09
N THR A 25 13.20 8.12 -22.78
CA THR A 25 12.72 9.17 -21.88
C THR A 25 13.18 10.54 -22.36
N SER A 26 12.22 11.45 -22.53
CA SER A 26 12.45 12.77 -23.11
C SER A 26 12.85 13.80 -22.07
N HIS A 27 12.44 13.62 -20.82
CA HIS A 27 12.63 14.60 -19.75
C HIS A 27 13.40 13.99 -18.57
N ALA A 28 14.58 14.51 -18.31
CA ALA A 28 15.42 14.08 -17.19
C ALA A 28 14.72 14.16 -15.82
N GLY A 29 13.79 15.12 -15.66
CA GLY A 29 12.97 15.21 -14.45
C GLY A 29 12.09 14.00 -14.18
N ASN A 30 11.62 13.29 -15.22
CA ASN A 30 10.85 12.06 -15.04
C ASN A 30 11.74 10.92 -14.52
N ILE A 31 13.02 10.90 -14.93
CA ILE A 31 14.01 9.92 -14.44
C ILE A 31 14.27 10.13 -12.94
N GLY A 32 14.47 11.38 -12.52
CA GLY A 32 14.64 11.72 -11.10
C GLY A 32 13.41 11.38 -10.27
N SER A 33 12.23 11.75 -10.76
CA SER A 33 10.96 11.43 -10.09
C SER A 33 10.72 9.92 -10.01
N ALA A 34 11.08 9.17 -11.05
CA ALA A 34 11.02 7.70 -11.05
C ALA A 34 11.99 7.09 -10.02
N ALA A 35 13.23 7.57 -9.96
CA ALA A 35 14.20 7.13 -8.95
C ALA A 35 13.67 7.34 -7.52
N ARG A 36 13.05 8.49 -7.25
CA ARG A 36 12.40 8.77 -5.96
C ARG A 36 11.24 7.82 -5.68
N ALA A 37 10.37 7.60 -6.66
CA ALA A 37 9.26 6.65 -6.56
C ALA A 37 9.75 5.23 -6.24
N MET A 38 10.77 4.77 -6.95
CA MET A 38 11.41 3.47 -6.75
C MET A 38 11.98 3.33 -5.34
N LYS A 39 12.81 4.27 -4.90
CA LYS A 39 13.45 4.23 -3.58
C LYS A 39 12.42 4.23 -2.45
N THR A 40 11.37 5.02 -2.57
CA THR A 40 10.28 5.06 -1.58
C THR A 40 9.59 3.70 -1.41
N MET A 41 9.54 2.91 -2.48
CA MET A 41 8.93 1.56 -2.51
C MET A 41 9.98 0.43 -2.42
N GLY A 42 11.24 0.75 -2.15
CA GLY A 42 12.31 -0.23 -1.94
C GLY A 42 12.89 -0.86 -3.20
N LEU A 43 12.62 -0.29 -4.39
CA LEU A 43 13.20 -0.71 -5.66
C LEU A 43 14.48 0.07 -5.94
N THR A 44 15.49 -0.60 -6.53
CA THR A 44 16.82 0.00 -6.76
C THR A 44 17.39 -0.19 -8.17
N ASP A 45 16.88 -1.15 -8.97
CA ASP A 45 17.41 -1.46 -10.30
C ASP A 45 16.67 -0.64 -11.37
N LEU A 46 17.26 0.51 -11.77
CA LEU A 46 16.77 1.38 -12.83
C LEU A 46 17.60 1.18 -14.09
N ALA A 47 16.93 0.99 -15.23
CA ALA A 47 17.52 0.92 -16.56
C ALA A 47 16.91 1.97 -17.49
N LEU A 48 17.75 2.67 -18.23
CA LEU A 48 17.34 3.58 -19.31
C LEU A 48 17.70 2.95 -20.65
N VAL A 49 16.78 2.93 -21.58
CA VAL A 49 17.03 2.50 -22.97
C VAL A 49 16.95 3.73 -23.86
N THR A 50 18.05 4.06 -24.53
CA THR A 50 18.16 5.21 -25.45
C THR A 50 17.50 6.49 -24.90
N PRO A 51 17.88 6.98 -23.72
CA PRO A 51 17.36 8.26 -23.24
C PRO A 51 17.72 9.36 -24.23
N ARG A 52 16.84 10.35 -24.40
CA ARG A 52 17.05 11.44 -25.35
C ARG A 52 18.30 12.26 -25.03
N ASP A 53 18.59 12.46 -23.76
CA ASP A 53 19.80 13.11 -23.26
C ASP A 53 20.77 12.03 -22.77
N ALA A 54 21.98 12.01 -23.34
CA ALA A 54 23.00 11.05 -22.93
C ALA A 54 23.41 11.22 -21.44
N ASP A 55 23.36 12.45 -20.96
CA ASP A 55 23.70 12.81 -19.58
C ASP A 55 22.48 12.84 -18.64
N ALA A 56 21.37 12.21 -19.04
CA ALA A 56 20.10 12.24 -18.34
C ALA A 56 20.18 11.87 -16.84
N LEU A 57 21.07 10.95 -16.47
CA LEU A 57 21.27 10.49 -15.09
C LEU A 57 21.93 11.54 -14.18
N VAL A 58 22.79 12.39 -14.76
CA VAL A 58 23.53 13.46 -14.06
C VAL A 58 22.93 14.85 -14.33
N HIS A 59 21.85 14.91 -15.10
CA HIS A 59 21.19 16.16 -15.40
C HIS A 59 20.66 16.84 -14.11
N PRO A 60 20.87 18.17 -13.93
CA PRO A 60 20.47 18.87 -12.71
C PRO A 60 19.00 18.68 -12.31
N GLN A 61 18.11 18.59 -13.30
CA GLN A 61 16.69 18.36 -13.06
C GLN A 61 16.41 16.93 -12.57
N ALA A 62 17.13 15.92 -13.05
CA ALA A 62 17.02 14.55 -12.55
C ALA A 62 17.45 14.48 -11.08
N ILE A 63 18.61 15.06 -10.76
CA ILE A 63 19.15 15.10 -9.39
C ILE A 63 18.18 15.83 -8.45
N ALA A 64 17.67 17.01 -8.85
CA ALA A 64 16.75 17.81 -8.05
C ALA A 64 15.45 17.03 -7.73
N LEU A 65 14.85 16.35 -8.72
CA LEU A 65 13.61 15.61 -8.55
C LEU A 65 13.79 14.23 -7.92
N ALA A 66 14.99 13.65 -7.99
CA ALA A 66 15.33 12.45 -7.24
C ALA A 66 15.38 12.74 -5.73
N SER A 67 15.65 13.99 -5.32
CA SER A 67 15.77 14.37 -3.91
C SER A 67 16.79 13.47 -3.18
N GLY A 68 16.39 12.69 -2.17
CA GLY A 68 17.26 11.73 -1.48
C GLY A 68 17.50 10.39 -2.19
N ALA A 69 17.10 10.23 -3.47
CA ALA A 69 17.21 8.98 -4.22
C ALA A 69 18.32 9.02 -5.30
N THR A 70 19.36 9.81 -5.10
CA THR A 70 20.50 9.93 -6.03
C THR A 70 21.27 8.61 -6.18
N ASP A 71 21.31 7.79 -5.15
CA ASP A 71 21.91 6.45 -5.18
C ASP A 71 21.23 5.50 -6.19
N VAL A 72 19.95 5.69 -6.50
CA VAL A 72 19.24 4.96 -7.56
C VAL A 72 19.72 5.43 -8.93
N LEU A 73 19.93 6.75 -9.11
CA LEU A 73 20.49 7.32 -10.35
C LEU A 73 21.94 6.87 -10.57
N GLU A 74 22.76 6.86 -9.53
CA GLU A 74 24.16 6.44 -9.57
C GLU A 74 24.34 4.96 -9.96
N ARG A 75 23.38 4.10 -9.55
CA ARG A 75 23.38 2.68 -9.90
C ARG A 75 22.66 2.39 -11.22
N ALA A 76 21.94 3.36 -11.76
CA ALA A 76 21.19 3.18 -12.99
C ALA A 76 22.12 2.86 -14.16
N ARG A 77 21.63 2.03 -15.06
CA ARG A 77 22.37 1.62 -16.27
C ARG A 77 21.67 2.11 -17.51
N THR A 78 22.45 2.52 -18.50
CA THR A 78 21.95 2.91 -19.82
C THR A 78 22.28 1.81 -20.84
N PHE A 79 21.32 1.49 -21.71
CA PHE A 79 21.40 0.46 -22.73
C PHE A 79 21.08 1.05 -24.10
N SER A 80 21.69 0.49 -25.15
CA SER A 80 21.45 0.90 -26.52
C SER A 80 20.15 0.28 -27.09
N THR A 81 19.70 -0.85 -26.55
CA THR A 81 18.49 -1.54 -27.00
C THR A 81 17.70 -2.09 -25.83
N LEU A 82 16.39 -2.33 -26.06
CA LEU A 82 15.55 -2.98 -25.08
C LEU A 82 15.98 -4.43 -24.83
N ASP A 83 16.41 -5.13 -25.87
CA ASP A 83 16.90 -6.51 -25.76
C ASP A 83 18.08 -6.62 -24.79
N GLU A 84 19.04 -5.67 -24.85
CA GLU A 84 20.14 -5.60 -23.89
C GLU A 84 19.65 -5.36 -22.45
N ALA A 85 18.68 -4.47 -22.28
CA ALA A 85 18.12 -4.17 -20.97
C ALA A 85 17.32 -5.34 -20.37
N LEU A 86 16.84 -6.26 -21.21
CA LEU A 86 16.07 -7.44 -20.81
C LEU A 86 16.87 -8.74 -20.77
N ALA A 87 18.11 -8.77 -21.27
CA ALA A 87 18.89 -9.99 -21.49
C ALA A 87 19.04 -10.88 -20.23
N ASP A 88 19.08 -10.29 -19.05
CA ASP A 88 19.20 -10.96 -17.75
C ASP A 88 17.85 -11.06 -16.99
N ARG A 89 16.73 -10.80 -17.68
CA ARG A 89 15.37 -10.91 -17.14
C ARG A 89 14.67 -12.17 -17.64
N HIS A 90 13.80 -12.72 -16.85
CA HIS A 90 13.04 -13.94 -17.16
C HIS A 90 11.63 -13.61 -17.62
N PHE A 91 11.14 -12.43 -17.25
CA PHE A 91 9.84 -11.94 -17.62
C PHE A 91 9.86 -10.41 -17.74
N ALA A 92 9.17 -9.87 -18.73
CA ALA A 92 8.99 -8.44 -18.92
C ALA A 92 7.50 -8.10 -19.03
N LEU A 93 7.08 -7.08 -18.26
CA LEU A 93 5.73 -6.55 -18.22
C LEU A 93 5.73 -5.16 -18.86
N ALA A 94 5.00 -4.99 -19.96
CA ALA A 94 4.85 -3.71 -20.64
C ALA A 94 3.74 -2.86 -20.00
N PHE A 95 4.00 -1.58 -19.79
CA PHE A 95 2.99 -0.62 -19.32
C PHE A 95 2.50 0.24 -20.46
N THR A 96 1.24 0.10 -20.86
CA THR A 96 0.63 0.90 -21.92
C THR A 96 -0.85 1.17 -21.64
N ALA A 97 -1.29 2.40 -21.92
CA ALA A 97 -2.70 2.78 -21.89
C ALA A 97 -3.44 2.41 -23.19
N ARG A 98 -2.69 2.12 -24.28
CA ARG A 98 -3.30 1.83 -25.59
C ARG A 98 -3.76 0.38 -25.66
N ARG A 99 -5.02 0.18 -26.05
CA ARG A 99 -5.52 -1.14 -26.46
C ARG A 99 -4.96 -1.44 -27.86
N ARG A 100 -4.45 -2.67 -28.05
CA ARG A 100 -3.87 -3.14 -29.30
C ARG A 100 -4.66 -4.36 -29.79
N GLU A 101 -4.93 -4.45 -31.07
CA GLU A 101 -5.74 -5.53 -31.67
C GLU A 101 -5.03 -6.90 -31.63
N LEU A 102 -3.69 -6.91 -31.65
CA LEU A 102 -2.85 -8.11 -31.59
C LEU A 102 -1.95 -8.04 -30.36
N ALA A 103 -2.56 -7.79 -29.20
CA ALA A 103 -1.78 -7.63 -27.96
C ALA A 103 -1.58 -8.97 -27.24
N HIS A 104 -0.45 -9.10 -26.59
CA HIS A 104 -0.23 -10.07 -25.53
C HIS A 104 -1.35 -9.95 -24.47
N GLU A 105 -1.48 -10.96 -23.63
CA GLU A 105 -2.44 -10.93 -22.52
C GLU A 105 -2.30 -9.61 -21.74
N ALA A 106 -3.40 -8.90 -21.57
CA ALA A 106 -3.46 -7.64 -20.84
C ALA A 106 -4.22 -7.83 -19.53
N LYS A 107 -3.59 -7.42 -18.42
CA LYS A 107 -4.19 -7.48 -17.08
C LYS A 107 -4.20 -6.10 -16.43
N PRO A 108 -5.18 -5.83 -15.55
CA PRO A 108 -5.07 -4.71 -14.63
C PRO A 108 -3.78 -4.80 -13.80
N LEU A 109 -3.19 -3.65 -13.49
CA LEU A 109 -1.89 -3.55 -12.79
C LEU A 109 -1.77 -4.52 -11.60
N ARG A 110 -2.72 -4.49 -10.66
CA ARG A 110 -2.69 -5.32 -9.46
C ARG A 110 -2.68 -6.83 -9.77
N GLU A 111 -3.46 -7.24 -10.75
CA GLU A 111 -3.51 -8.64 -11.19
C GLU A 111 -2.22 -9.06 -11.89
N ALA A 112 -1.66 -8.18 -12.73
CA ALA A 112 -0.38 -8.43 -13.40
C ALA A 112 0.78 -8.56 -12.40
N ILE A 113 0.83 -7.70 -11.40
CA ILE A 113 1.86 -7.79 -10.34
C ILE A 113 1.63 -9.02 -9.46
N GLY A 114 0.39 -9.36 -9.13
CA GLY A 114 0.06 -10.59 -8.43
C GLY A 114 0.55 -11.84 -9.17
N TYR A 115 0.29 -11.91 -10.49
CA TYR A 115 0.78 -12.98 -11.34
C TYR A 115 2.31 -13.07 -11.34
N ILE A 116 3.02 -11.95 -11.52
CA ILE A 116 4.48 -11.92 -11.45
C ILE A 116 4.98 -12.45 -10.09
N GLY A 117 4.31 -12.08 -9.03
CA GLY A 117 4.65 -12.51 -7.67
C GLY A 117 4.56 -14.03 -7.48
N THR A 118 3.47 -14.62 -7.93
CA THR A 118 3.20 -16.06 -7.75
C THR A 118 3.94 -16.95 -8.72
N ASP A 119 4.06 -16.55 -9.99
CA ASP A 119 4.54 -17.41 -11.07
C ASP A 119 6.03 -17.18 -11.40
N TRP A 120 6.59 -16.04 -11.01
CA TRP A 120 7.98 -15.69 -11.33
C TRP A 120 8.82 -15.39 -10.10
N LEU A 121 8.43 -14.43 -9.26
CA LEU A 121 9.22 -14.00 -8.11
C LEU A 121 9.15 -14.96 -6.92
N ALA A 122 8.25 -15.94 -6.95
CA ALA A 122 8.25 -17.04 -6.00
C ALA A 122 9.53 -17.89 -6.12
N GLU A 123 10.09 -18.02 -7.33
CA GLU A 123 11.36 -18.69 -7.55
C GLU A 123 12.53 -17.74 -7.26
N PRO A 124 13.52 -18.12 -6.42
CA PRO A 124 14.60 -17.22 -5.95
C PRO A 124 15.47 -16.63 -7.06
N ASP A 125 15.68 -17.37 -8.16
CA ASP A 125 16.60 -16.97 -9.24
C ASP A 125 15.92 -16.15 -10.34
N LYS A 126 14.60 -16.07 -10.33
CA LYS A 126 13.85 -15.33 -11.35
C LYS A 126 13.92 -13.84 -11.12
N ARG A 127 14.09 -13.12 -12.22
CA ARG A 127 14.18 -11.65 -12.29
C ARG A 127 13.20 -11.13 -13.31
N VAL A 128 12.56 -10.01 -13.05
CA VAL A 128 11.55 -9.43 -13.92
C VAL A 128 11.87 -7.99 -14.27
N ALA A 129 11.29 -7.50 -15.37
CA ALA A 129 11.35 -6.10 -15.76
C ALA A 129 9.94 -5.52 -15.88
N LEU A 130 9.77 -4.30 -15.41
CA LEU A 130 8.60 -3.45 -15.61
C LEU A 130 8.98 -2.36 -16.61
N VAL A 131 8.42 -2.39 -17.81
CA VAL A 131 8.87 -1.62 -18.98
C VAL A 131 7.90 -0.49 -19.27
N PHE A 132 8.42 0.74 -19.30
CA PHE A 132 7.67 1.98 -19.54
C PHE A 132 8.19 2.66 -20.80
N GLY A 133 7.28 2.99 -21.69
CA GLY A 133 7.60 3.67 -22.94
C GLY A 133 7.81 5.18 -22.80
N ASN A 134 8.07 5.83 -23.93
CA ASN A 134 8.23 7.28 -24.03
C ASN A 134 6.99 8.05 -23.57
N GLU A 135 7.17 9.22 -22.97
CA GLU A 135 6.11 10.07 -22.39
C GLU A 135 5.11 10.55 -23.44
N THR A 136 5.56 10.81 -24.65
CA THR A 136 4.73 11.39 -25.73
C THR A 136 4.06 10.31 -26.59
N PHE A 137 4.86 9.33 -27.00
CA PHE A 137 4.42 8.32 -27.97
C PHE A 137 4.04 6.99 -27.33
N GLY A 138 4.37 6.81 -26.05
CA GLY A 138 4.21 5.55 -25.35
C GLY A 138 5.25 4.53 -25.83
N MET A 139 4.85 3.27 -25.89
CA MET A 139 5.65 2.15 -26.34
C MET A 139 5.28 1.78 -27.77
N SER A 140 6.25 1.51 -28.65
CA SER A 140 6.02 1.00 -30.00
C SER A 140 5.47 -0.45 -29.97
N ASN A 141 4.98 -0.96 -31.10
CA ASN A 141 4.55 -2.35 -31.18
C ASN A 141 5.75 -3.31 -30.98
N GLU A 142 6.87 -3.00 -31.60
CA GLU A 142 8.09 -3.78 -31.50
C GLU A 142 8.62 -3.86 -30.07
N GLU A 143 8.57 -2.75 -29.31
CA GLU A 143 8.96 -2.72 -27.90
C GLU A 143 7.99 -3.54 -27.03
N ALA A 144 6.69 -3.45 -27.29
CA ALA A 144 5.69 -4.21 -26.53
C ALA A 144 5.77 -5.72 -26.82
N ASP A 145 6.11 -6.10 -28.06
CA ASP A 145 6.26 -7.50 -28.47
C ASP A 145 7.49 -8.18 -27.82
N ARG A 146 8.41 -7.40 -27.26
CA ARG A 146 9.51 -7.92 -26.41
C ARG A 146 9.06 -8.29 -24.99
N CYS A 147 7.86 -7.88 -24.59
CA CYS A 147 7.30 -8.16 -23.27
C CYS A 147 6.29 -9.31 -23.35
N GLN A 148 6.23 -10.15 -22.32
CA GLN A 148 5.36 -11.33 -22.30
C GLN A 148 3.93 -11.00 -21.91
N MET A 149 3.71 -9.85 -21.26
CA MET A 149 2.38 -9.42 -20.80
C MET A 149 2.27 -7.90 -20.83
N ILE A 150 1.05 -7.41 -20.88
CA ILE A 150 0.73 -5.98 -20.78
C ILE A 150 0.03 -5.71 -19.46
N ALA A 151 0.51 -4.71 -18.71
CA ALA A 151 -0.21 -4.15 -17.58
C ALA A 151 -0.94 -2.87 -18.00
N ASN A 152 -2.19 -2.78 -17.61
CA ASN A 152 -2.99 -1.57 -17.74
C ASN A 152 -3.24 -0.98 -16.35
N ILE A 153 -2.97 0.31 -16.18
CA ILE A 153 -3.34 1.06 -14.98
C ILE A 153 -4.74 1.60 -15.20
N PRO A 154 -5.76 1.15 -14.44
CA PRO A 154 -7.10 1.69 -14.55
C PRO A 154 -7.10 3.20 -14.29
N ALA A 155 -7.58 3.98 -15.26
CA ALA A 155 -7.64 5.43 -15.19
C ALA A 155 -8.97 5.92 -15.77
N ASN A 156 -9.24 7.24 -15.65
CA ASN A 156 -10.42 7.84 -16.24
C ASN A 156 -10.45 7.57 -17.75
N PRO A 157 -11.54 6.96 -18.30
CA PRO A 157 -11.63 6.65 -19.74
C PRO A 157 -11.48 7.86 -20.66
N GLU A 158 -11.84 9.05 -20.19
CA GLU A 158 -11.69 10.30 -20.95
C GLU A 158 -10.27 10.87 -20.89
N TYR A 159 -9.45 10.44 -19.92
CA TYR A 159 -8.08 10.91 -19.74
C TYR A 159 -7.20 9.81 -19.13
N THR A 160 -6.72 8.91 -19.97
CA THR A 160 -6.00 7.68 -19.55
C THR A 160 -4.50 7.85 -19.43
N SER A 161 -3.93 8.95 -19.96
CA SER A 161 -2.49 9.14 -20.00
C SER A 161 -1.95 9.62 -18.65
N LEU A 162 -1.19 8.77 -17.98
CA LEU A 162 -0.42 9.13 -16.79
C LEU A 162 0.97 9.63 -17.17
N ASN A 163 1.51 10.56 -16.39
CA ASN A 163 2.94 10.82 -16.45
C ASN A 163 3.71 9.55 -16.11
N VAL A 164 4.83 9.29 -16.83
CA VAL A 164 5.58 8.04 -16.68
C VAL A 164 6.07 7.80 -15.26
N SER A 165 6.54 8.82 -14.55
CA SER A 165 6.98 8.66 -13.16
C SER A 165 5.83 8.37 -12.20
N GLN A 166 4.62 8.86 -12.49
CA GLN A 166 3.41 8.50 -11.74
C GLN A 166 3.00 7.06 -12.00
N ALA A 167 3.09 6.60 -13.26
CA ALA A 167 2.85 5.20 -13.60
C ALA A 167 3.85 4.27 -12.88
N ILE A 168 5.13 4.66 -12.85
CA ILE A 168 6.18 3.95 -12.10
C ILE A 168 5.88 3.93 -10.59
N GLN A 169 5.39 5.04 -10.02
CA GLN A 169 5.01 5.08 -8.60
C GLN A 169 3.92 4.05 -8.27
N LEU A 170 2.88 3.96 -9.12
CA LEU A 170 1.80 3.00 -8.92
C LEU A 170 2.29 1.55 -9.08
N ALA A 171 3.11 1.28 -10.09
CA ALA A 171 3.69 -0.04 -10.32
C ALA A 171 4.62 -0.46 -9.17
N ALA A 172 5.47 0.45 -8.70
CA ALA A 172 6.36 0.21 -7.57
C ALA A 172 5.58 -0.03 -6.27
N TYR A 173 4.50 0.71 -6.04
CA TYR A 173 3.62 0.53 -4.89
C TYR A 173 2.95 -0.86 -4.91
N GLU A 174 2.33 -1.26 -6.01
CA GLU A 174 1.70 -2.59 -6.11
C GLU A 174 2.74 -3.72 -5.96
N THR A 175 3.96 -3.53 -6.50
CA THR A 175 5.07 -4.48 -6.34
C THR A 175 5.48 -4.61 -4.86
N MET A 176 5.63 -3.50 -4.15
CA MET A 176 5.94 -3.48 -2.72
C MET A 176 4.85 -4.16 -1.90
N MET A 177 3.58 -3.88 -2.20
CA MET A 177 2.43 -4.49 -1.52
C MET A 177 2.37 -6.00 -1.75
N ALA A 178 2.58 -6.45 -2.99
CA ALA A 178 2.59 -7.88 -3.32
C ALA A 178 3.78 -8.62 -2.66
N ALA A 179 4.92 -7.95 -2.51
CA ALA A 179 6.09 -8.49 -1.83
C ALA A 179 5.92 -8.55 -0.29
N ASN A 180 4.88 -7.95 0.28
CA ASN A 180 4.73 -7.74 1.73
C ASN A 180 6.02 -7.18 2.37
N ALA A 181 6.70 -6.29 1.63
CA ALA A 181 8.07 -5.88 1.95
C ALA A 181 8.15 -5.00 3.20
N PHE A 182 7.09 -4.23 3.47
CA PHE A 182 7.01 -3.36 4.64
C PHE A 182 5.76 -3.70 5.44
N ALA A 183 5.96 -4.17 6.65
CA ALA A 183 4.88 -4.27 7.62
C ALA A 183 4.46 -2.84 8.00
N ILE A 184 3.21 -2.52 7.85
CA ILE A 184 2.63 -1.36 8.53
C ILE A 184 2.67 -1.75 10.00
N ASP A 185 3.28 -0.93 10.87
CA ASP A 185 3.14 -1.09 12.31
C ASP A 185 1.62 -1.05 12.60
N GLU A 186 1.05 -2.23 12.78
CA GLU A 186 -0.32 -2.30 13.25
C GLU A 186 -0.34 -1.64 14.62
N ALA A 187 -1.18 -0.63 14.78
CA ALA A 187 -1.46 -0.07 16.09
C ALA A 187 -1.75 -1.25 17.05
N PRO A 188 -1.20 -1.26 18.27
CA PRO A 188 -1.39 -2.37 19.19
C PRO A 188 -2.88 -2.70 19.27
N VAL A 189 -3.23 -3.93 18.90
CA VAL A 189 -4.62 -4.41 18.99
C VAL A 189 -4.99 -4.39 20.47
N ARG A 190 -5.80 -3.42 20.86
CA ARG A 190 -6.30 -3.36 22.21
C ARG A 190 -7.40 -4.42 22.36
N PRO A 191 -7.30 -5.30 23.35
CA PRO A 191 -8.27 -6.36 23.52
C PRO A 191 -9.65 -5.76 23.83
N ALA A 192 -10.67 -6.20 23.12
CA ALA A 192 -12.04 -5.84 23.46
C ALA A 192 -12.45 -6.49 24.78
N ALA A 193 -13.28 -5.81 25.56
CA ALA A 193 -13.85 -6.34 26.79
C ALA A 193 -14.65 -7.63 26.50
N GLY A 194 -14.55 -8.60 27.39
CA GLY A 194 -15.28 -9.85 27.29
C GLY A 194 -16.80 -9.64 27.42
N VAL A 195 -17.56 -10.58 26.86
CA VAL A 195 -19.05 -10.51 26.93
C VAL A 195 -19.56 -10.35 28.37
N ALA A 196 -18.96 -11.08 29.31
CA ALA A 196 -19.35 -11.02 30.73
C ALA A 196 -19.07 -9.63 31.35
N GLU A 197 -17.97 -8.97 30.94
CA GLU A 197 -17.64 -7.62 31.44
C GLU A 197 -18.62 -6.58 30.89
N VAL A 198 -18.93 -6.65 29.60
CA VAL A 198 -19.91 -5.76 28.95
C VAL A 198 -21.32 -5.98 29.54
N GLU A 199 -21.74 -7.23 29.74
CA GLU A 199 -23.04 -7.54 30.38
C GLU A 199 -23.08 -7.06 31.84
N GLY A 200 -21.98 -7.21 32.57
CA GLY A 200 -21.87 -6.67 33.93
C GLY A 200 -21.98 -5.14 33.98
N PHE A 201 -21.43 -4.44 32.99
CA PHE A 201 -21.61 -3.00 32.84
C PHE A 201 -23.03 -2.64 32.48
N LEU A 202 -23.65 -3.33 31.53
CA LEU A 202 -25.05 -3.07 31.13
C LEU A 202 -26.05 -3.30 32.29
N GLY A 203 -25.84 -4.34 33.07
CA GLY A 203 -26.64 -4.56 34.30
C GLY A 203 -26.44 -3.44 35.32
N HIS A 204 -25.19 -2.94 35.48
CA HIS A 204 -24.95 -1.79 36.37
C HIS A 204 -25.60 -0.51 35.83
N LEU A 205 -25.55 -0.28 34.50
CA LEU A 205 -26.22 0.84 33.84
C LEU A 205 -27.76 0.79 34.09
N GLU A 206 -28.38 -0.38 33.95
CA GLU A 206 -29.79 -0.57 34.21
C GLU A 206 -30.13 -0.25 35.66
N SER A 207 -29.38 -0.80 36.61
CA SER A 207 -29.56 -0.54 38.03
C SER A 207 -29.39 0.94 38.37
N ALA A 208 -28.41 1.62 37.80
CA ALA A 208 -28.21 3.06 37.98
C ALA A 208 -29.33 3.90 37.35
N ALA A 209 -29.87 3.48 36.21
CA ALA A 209 -30.97 4.15 35.54
C ALA A 209 -32.27 4.05 36.35
N VAL A 210 -32.54 2.88 36.98
CA VAL A 210 -33.65 2.69 37.88
C VAL A 210 -33.46 3.51 39.16
N ALA A 211 -32.31 3.44 39.82
CA ALA A 211 -32.00 4.19 41.04
C ALA A 211 -32.06 5.72 40.82
N SER A 212 -31.83 6.18 39.62
CA SER A 212 -31.95 7.58 39.24
C SER A 212 -33.37 8.00 38.85
N GLU A 213 -34.35 7.10 38.86
CA GLU A 213 -35.73 7.32 38.41
C GLU A 213 -35.82 7.70 36.90
N PHE A 214 -34.74 7.48 36.15
CA PHE A 214 -34.71 7.67 34.70
C PHE A 214 -35.43 6.54 33.97
N LEU A 215 -35.32 5.31 34.48
CA LEU A 215 -35.94 4.11 33.94
C LEU A 215 -36.99 3.58 34.91
N ASP A 216 -38.25 3.54 34.45
CA ASP A 216 -39.30 2.83 35.17
C ASP A 216 -39.21 1.33 34.84
N PRO A 217 -38.96 0.45 35.86
CA PRO A 217 -38.90 -0.98 35.63
C PRO A 217 -40.27 -1.58 35.22
N ALA A 218 -41.38 -0.91 35.49
CA ALA A 218 -42.72 -1.34 35.04
C ALA A 218 -42.96 -1.02 33.57
N GLU A 219 -42.31 0.04 33.04
CA GLU A 219 -42.37 0.44 31.62
C GLU A 219 -40.98 0.67 31.01
N PRO A 220 -40.15 -0.36 30.86
CA PRO A 220 -38.73 -0.19 30.47
C PRO A 220 -38.55 0.26 29.02
N LYS A 221 -39.62 0.29 28.23
CA LYS A 221 -39.59 0.65 26.80
C LYS A 221 -38.46 -0.10 26.04
N ARG A 222 -37.66 0.64 25.23
CA ARG A 222 -36.54 0.06 24.44
C ARG A 222 -35.18 0.53 24.95
N PHE A 223 -35.07 1.04 26.17
CA PHE A 223 -33.83 1.65 26.66
C PHE A 223 -32.69 0.66 26.67
N MET A 224 -32.77 -0.45 27.36
CA MET A 224 -31.70 -1.43 27.47
C MET A 224 -31.35 -2.08 26.08
N THR A 225 -32.39 -2.31 25.25
CA THR A 225 -32.15 -2.80 23.89
C THR A 225 -31.30 -1.81 23.04
N ARG A 226 -31.55 -0.51 23.20
CA ARG A 226 -30.75 0.52 22.50
C ARG A 226 -29.35 0.64 23.08
N MET A 227 -29.19 0.55 24.41
CA MET A 227 -27.88 0.58 25.06
C MET A 227 -27.02 -0.63 24.64
N ARG A 228 -27.58 -1.83 24.61
CA ARG A 228 -26.88 -3.01 24.08
C ARG A 228 -26.37 -2.80 22.64
N ARG A 229 -27.22 -2.27 21.76
CA ARG A 229 -26.84 -1.97 20.38
C ARG A 229 -25.78 -0.87 20.29
N LEU A 230 -25.81 0.13 21.15
CA LEU A 230 -24.82 1.20 21.21
C LEU A 230 -23.45 0.65 21.60
N PHE A 231 -23.37 -0.04 22.72
CA PHE A 231 -22.11 -0.55 23.25
C PHE A 231 -21.56 -1.73 22.48
N ALA A 232 -22.38 -2.51 21.79
CA ALA A 232 -21.92 -3.53 20.86
C ALA A 232 -21.12 -2.93 19.68
N ARG A 233 -21.45 -1.70 19.23
CA ARG A 233 -20.71 -0.99 18.18
C ARG A 233 -19.45 -0.30 18.70
N ALA A 234 -19.41 0.05 19.98
CA ALA A 234 -18.28 0.76 20.58
C ALA A 234 -17.04 -0.14 20.73
N ARG A 235 -17.18 -1.46 20.77
CA ARG A 235 -16.08 -2.42 20.98
C ARG A 235 -15.19 -2.02 22.17
N MET A 236 -15.84 -1.76 23.31
CA MET A 236 -15.19 -1.26 24.52
C MET A 236 -13.99 -2.10 24.95
N GLU A 237 -12.97 -1.44 25.48
CA GLU A 237 -11.85 -2.08 26.18
C GLU A 237 -12.20 -2.37 27.63
N PRO A 238 -11.53 -3.34 28.31
CA PRO A 238 -11.78 -3.63 29.74
C PRO A 238 -11.63 -2.41 30.64
N GLU A 239 -10.65 -1.53 30.35
CA GLU A 239 -10.43 -0.29 31.11
C GLU A 239 -11.61 0.69 30.95
N GLU A 240 -12.15 0.81 29.73
CA GLU A 240 -13.33 1.67 29.47
C GLU A 240 -14.55 1.17 30.21
N VAL A 241 -14.76 -0.15 30.23
CA VAL A 241 -15.83 -0.77 31.05
C VAL A 241 -15.65 -0.46 32.53
N ALA A 242 -14.41 -0.56 33.04
CA ALA A 242 -14.10 -0.24 34.44
C ALA A 242 -14.37 1.24 34.77
N ILE A 243 -13.93 2.16 33.89
CA ILE A 243 -14.20 3.61 34.04
C ILE A 243 -15.68 3.90 34.07
N LEU A 244 -16.45 3.35 33.12
CA LEU A 244 -17.90 3.58 33.04
C LEU A 244 -18.63 3.03 34.29
N ARG A 245 -18.23 1.85 34.76
CA ARG A 245 -18.80 1.29 36.01
C ARG A 245 -18.45 2.14 37.23
N GLY A 246 -17.23 2.66 37.30
CA GLY A 246 -16.80 3.58 38.34
C GLY A 246 -17.62 4.87 38.35
N LEU A 247 -17.84 5.45 37.19
CA LEU A 247 -18.65 6.64 36.99
C LEU A 247 -20.11 6.42 37.46
N LEU A 248 -20.75 5.32 37.04
CA LEU A 248 -22.09 4.97 37.47
C LEU A 248 -22.19 4.84 38.98
N ALA A 249 -21.23 4.15 39.63
CA ALA A 249 -21.18 4.01 41.07
C ALA A 249 -21.05 5.37 41.80
N ALA A 250 -20.23 6.28 41.27
CA ALA A 250 -20.07 7.62 41.85
C ALA A 250 -21.36 8.46 41.73
N LEU A 251 -22.02 8.42 40.59
CA LEU A 251 -23.28 9.15 40.35
C LEU A 251 -24.41 8.68 41.26
N VAL A 252 -24.55 7.36 41.46
CA VAL A 252 -25.57 6.80 42.36
C VAL A 252 -25.29 7.19 43.83
N LYS A 253 -24.01 7.16 44.26
CA LYS A 253 -23.64 7.57 45.64
C LYS A 253 -23.83 9.06 45.87
N GLY A 254 -23.51 9.93 44.91
CA GLY A 254 -23.70 11.36 45.05
C GLY A 254 -25.18 11.75 45.23
N ARG A 255 -26.09 11.00 44.60
CA ARG A 255 -27.53 11.22 44.74
C ARG A 255 -28.11 10.74 46.08
N ALA A 256 -27.52 9.71 46.68
CA ALA A 256 -27.90 9.21 47.99
C ALA A 256 -27.41 10.09 49.15
N ASN A 257 -26.56 11.10 48.91
CA ASN A 257 -26.02 11.97 49.94
C ASN A 257 -25.94 13.43 49.41
N PRO A 258 -27.08 14.14 49.26
CA PRO A 258 -27.15 15.48 48.65
C PRO A 258 -26.51 16.60 49.49
N ASP A 259 -26.08 16.32 50.72
CA ASP A 259 -25.57 17.33 51.68
C ASP A 259 -24.05 17.25 51.94
N LYS A 260 -23.27 16.80 50.99
CA LYS A 260 -21.78 16.86 51.04
C LYS A 260 -21.19 17.61 49.89
#